data_0d1a83f5316f35977c6838b4993035e9
#
_entry.id   0d1a83f5316f35977c6838b4993035e9
#
_cell.length_a   1.000
_cell.length_b   1.000
_cell.length_c   1.000
_cell.angle_alpha   90.00
_cell.angle_beta   90.00
_cell.angle_gamma   90.00
#
_symmetry.space_group_name_H-M   'P 1'
#
loop_
_entity.id
_entity.type
_entity.pdbx_description
1 polymer ?
#
loop_
_entity_poly.entity_id
_entity_poly.type
_entity_poly.pdbx_seq_one_letter_code
_entity_poly.pdbx_strand_id
1 'polypeptide(L)'
;NSVYPLKTEEVDLIWRLLRMRLAVSIVNSTHLASKNKQDPYITISQAPAWKFLENFNINESLLKARLRTVCGMPAVEGADRIIEWINNESSKFSPLLGTDLTNLEIKSLSVENISIPQNPFELTSDEARDIGFELGKRADIWLGYYNEPRLIYTAPAFRMGPWKASNRRTVHLAIDIFAESGTKLFAPLEGEVFTAEYRDNELDYGGVIILKHTTPNKDEFFTLYGHLDPIFMKNLKLGDKIEKGQSFCQLGSPDVNGGWAPHVHFQLALTTDGIEADWPGVADPDDLTFWNAICPNPASLLNLKDADCLYQPSKKQEVLNDRRKYFGGNLSVSYDNPILISRAWRHHIFDEWGRPYLDAYNNVPHVGHSHPRINQVALDQLNKVNSNTRYLNPLQTQFAKKILSKFPSNFEVCYLVNSGSEANELALRLAREHSGKKGIITPDEGYFGNTTGALSISAYKFKKPNGVGQA
;
A
#
# COMPACT_ATOMS: atom_id res chain seq x y z
N ASN A 1 2.28 19.90 18.29
CA ASN A 1 1.84 21.30 18.28
C ASN A 1 0.53 21.55 19.08
N SER A 2 -0.07 20.50 19.60
CA SER A 2 -1.33 20.57 20.38
C SER A 2 -1.16 21.20 21.78
N VAL A 3 0.03 21.10 22.36
CA VAL A 3 0.31 21.61 23.72
C VAL A 3 0.82 23.06 23.66
N TYR A 4 1.72 23.35 22.72
CA TYR A 4 2.26 24.70 22.47
C TYR A 4 2.31 24.94 20.96
N PRO A 5 1.50 25.88 20.44
CA PRO A 5 1.46 26.14 19.01
C PRO A 5 2.72 26.90 18.57
N LEU A 6 3.62 26.18 17.88
CA LEU A 6 4.81 26.75 17.28
C LEU A 6 4.44 27.55 16.00
N LYS A 7 5.19 28.59 15.73
CA LYS A 7 5.16 29.29 14.44
C LYS A 7 5.98 28.57 13.40
N THR A 8 5.77 28.84 12.13
CA THR A 8 6.49 28.22 11.01
C THR A 8 8.00 28.36 11.15
N GLU A 9 8.48 29.57 11.49
CA GLU A 9 9.90 29.86 11.68
C GLU A 9 10.51 29.06 12.84
N GLU A 10 9.73 28.80 13.89
CA GLU A 10 10.16 27.99 15.03
C GLU A 10 10.25 26.50 14.64
N VAL A 11 9.28 25.99 13.86
CA VAL A 11 9.31 24.63 13.32
C VAL A 11 10.54 24.43 12.41
N ASP A 12 10.85 25.38 11.57
CA ASP A 12 12.00 25.34 10.66
C ASP A 12 13.36 25.31 11.38
N LEU A 13 13.40 25.81 12.61
CA LEU A 13 14.63 25.80 13.43
C LEU A 13 14.82 24.51 14.23
N ILE A 14 13.81 23.66 14.38
CA ILE A 14 13.85 22.46 15.24
C ILE A 14 15.08 21.58 14.95
N TRP A 15 15.35 21.30 13.67
CA TRP A 15 16.47 20.46 13.27
C TRP A 15 17.83 21.07 13.65
N ARG A 16 18.01 22.32 13.37
CA ARG A 16 19.25 23.06 13.69
C ARG A 16 19.46 23.14 15.19
N LEU A 17 18.40 23.41 15.95
CA LEU A 17 18.43 23.46 17.41
C LEU A 17 18.73 22.08 18.02
N LEU A 18 18.18 20.99 17.45
CA LEU A 18 18.48 19.62 17.88
C LEU A 18 19.97 19.30 17.69
N ARG A 19 20.51 19.59 16.51
CA ARG A 19 21.96 19.39 16.24
C ARG A 19 22.85 20.20 17.18
N MET A 20 22.50 21.46 17.37
CA MET A 20 23.22 22.34 18.31
C MET A 20 23.15 21.77 19.74
N ARG A 21 21.97 21.32 20.19
CA ARG A 21 21.79 20.72 21.52
C ARG A 21 22.67 19.49 21.72
N LEU A 22 22.74 18.61 20.73
CA LEU A 22 23.59 17.41 20.78
C LEU A 22 25.07 17.78 20.83
N ALA A 23 25.53 18.73 20.00
CA ALA A 23 26.90 19.22 20.01
C ALA A 23 27.28 19.84 21.37
N VAL A 24 26.43 20.69 21.93
CA VAL A 24 26.63 21.28 23.26
C VAL A 24 26.68 20.19 24.34
N SER A 25 25.84 19.15 24.25
CA SER A 25 25.85 18.03 25.19
C SER A 25 27.17 17.27 25.16
N ILE A 26 27.73 17.01 23.96
CA ILE A 26 29.02 16.36 23.78
C ILE A 26 30.14 17.20 24.39
N VAL A 27 30.21 18.49 24.06
CA VAL A 27 31.23 19.42 24.58
C VAL A 27 31.20 19.50 26.10
N ASN A 28 30.00 19.69 26.68
CA ASN A 28 29.83 19.79 28.12
C ASN A 28 30.22 18.49 28.83
N SER A 29 29.77 17.33 28.32
CA SER A 29 30.13 16.04 28.92
C SER A 29 31.64 15.74 28.82
N THR A 30 32.29 16.11 27.72
CA THR A 30 33.75 16.00 27.57
C THR A 30 34.47 16.88 28.60
N HIS A 31 34.01 18.12 28.78
CA HIS A 31 34.61 19.02 29.79
C HIS A 31 34.38 18.49 31.22
N LEU A 32 33.20 17.98 31.54
CA LEU A 32 32.90 17.40 32.86
C LEU A 32 33.74 16.12 33.10
N ALA A 33 33.87 15.24 32.10
CA ALA A 33 34.65 14.02 32.20
C ALA A 33 36.16 14.31 32.41
N SER A 34 36.69 15.42 31.89
CA SER A 34 38.09 15.84 32.15
C SER A 34 38.31 16.19 33.61
N LYS A 35 37.25 16.64 34.31
CA LYS A 35 37.28 17.02 35.75
C LYS A 35 36.96 15.85 36.66
N ASN A 36 36.10 14.94 36.25
CA ASN A 36 35.67 13.78 37.01
C ASN A 36 35.80 12.50 36.19
N LYS A 37 36.97 11.88 36.23
CA LYS A 37 37.33 10.71 35.42
C LYS A 37 36.63 9.39 35.85
N GLN A 38 35.97 9.35 37.00
CA GLN A 38 35.45 8.11 37.59
C GLN A 38 33.95 7.90 37.37
N ASP A 39 33.23 8.88 36.83
CA ASP A 39 31.76 8.75 36.61
C ASP A 39 31.45 8.48 35.12
N PRO A 40 31.15 7.21 34.75
CA PRO A 40 30.84 6.85 33.36
C PRO A 40 29.51 7.44 32.89
N TYR A 41 28.63 7.86 33.79
CA TYR A 41 27.33 8.47 33.43
C TYR A 41 27.51 9.77 32.67
N ILE A 42 28.57 10.53 32.95
CA ILE A 42 28.88 11.82 32.30
C ILE A 42 29.01 11.66 30.78
N THR A 43 29.55 10.52 30.32
CA THR A 43 29.85 10.29 28.89
C THR A 43 28.86 9.36 28.18
N ILE A 44 27.87 8.82 28.89
CA ILE A 44 26.95 7.78 28.39
C ILE A 44 26.23 8.18 27.07
N SER A 45 25.92 9.47 26.90
CA SER A 45 25.23 9.99 25.73
C SER A 45 26.17 10.45 24.59
N GLN A 46 27.49 10.49 24.80
CA GLN A 46 28.43 11.02 23.80
C GLN A 46 28.44 10.19 22.51
N ALA A 47 28.71 8.89 22.63
CA ALA A 47 28.82 8.01 21.46
C ALA A 47 27.51 7.97 20.63
N PRO A 48 26.30 7.82 21.23
CA PRO A 48 25.05 7.94 20.48
C PRO A 48 24.86 9.30 19.81
N ALA A 49 25.21 10.40 20.49
CA ALA A 49 25.07 11.75 19.94
C ALA A 49 26.04 11.99 18.77
N TRP A 50 27.30 11.54 18.87
CA TRP A 50 28.26 11.57 17.78
C TRP A 50 27.78 10.76 16.58
N LYS A 51 27.41 9.51 16.82
CA LYS A 51 26.88 8.63 15.76
C LYS A 51 25.70 9.26 15.05
N PHE A 52 24.80 9.93 15.79
CA PHE A 52 23.67 10.65 15.21
C PHE A 52 24.14 11.82 14.34
N LEU A 53 25.04 12.68 14.85
CA LEU A 53 25.52 13.86 14.12
C LEU A 53 26.32 13.51 12.86
N GLU A 54 27.07 12.40 12.87
CA GLU A 54 27.90 11.97 11.75
C GLU A 54 27.13 11.20 10.68
N ASN A 55 26.18 10.37 11.10
CA ASN A 55 25.52 9.42 10.18
C ASN A 55 24.11 9.84 9.78
N PHE A 56 23.53 10.86 10.40
CA PHE A 56 22.18 11.30 10.10
C PHE A 56 22.20 12.33 8.96
N ASN A 57 22.42 11.81 7.75
CA ASN A 57 22.38 12.61 6.52
C ASN A 57 20.93 12.75 6.04
N ILE A 58 20.21 13.75 6.55
CA ILE A 58 18.86 14.09 6.10
C ILE A 58 18.92 15.35 5.25
N ASN A 59 18.18 15.36 4.16
CA ASN A 59 17.91 16.58 3.43
C ASN A 59 17.10 17.55 4.32
N GLU A 60 17.66 18.74 4.58
CA GLU A 60 17.07 19.70 5.52
C GLU A 60 15.72 20.24 5.02
N SER A 61 15.57 20.46 3.71
CA SER A 61 14.33 20.96 3.10
C SER A 61 13.19 19.96 3.26
N LEU A 62 13.43 18.68 2.95
CA LEU A 62 12.43 17.62 3.16
C LEU A 62 12.08 17.43 4.64
N LEU A 63 13.07 17.53 5.53
CA LEU A 63 12.78 17.42 6.96
C LEU A 63 11.93 18.60 7.46
N LYS A 64 12.20 19.82 7.01
CA LYS A 64 11.35 20.99 7.33
C LYS A 64 9.92 20.79 6.82
N ALA A 65 9.76 20.39 5.57
CA ALA A 65 8.45 20.12 4.98
C ALA A 65 7.69 19.04 5.79
N ARG A 66 8.37 17.97 6.21
CA ARG A 66 7.80 16.92 7.05
C ARG A 66 7.39 17.42 8.45
N LEU A 67 8.23 18.21 9.10
CA LEU A 67 7.92 18.80 10.41
C LEU A 67 6.74 19.78 10.32
N ARG A 68 6.70 20.61 9.29
CA ARG A 68 5.56 21.50 9.02
C ARG A 68 4.27 20.69 8.84
N THR A 69 4.27 19.65 7.99
CA THR A 69 3.10 18.79 7.76
C THR A 69 2.60 18.15 9.07
N VAL A 70 3.48 17.60 9.90
CA VAL A 70 3.11 17.01 11.20
C VAL A 70 2.52 18.07 12.15
N CYS A 71 2.96 19.32 12.05
CA CYS A 71 2.43 20.43 12.83
C CYS A 71 1.12 21.02 12.26
N GLY A 72 0.59 20.48 11.16
CA GLY A 72 -0.60 20.99 10.49
C GLY A 72 -0.37 22.28 9.72
N MET A 73 0.87 22.53 9.29
CA MET A 73 1.26 23.69 8.48
C MET A 73 1.47 23.28 7.02
N PRO A 74 1.36 24.22 6.06
CA PRO A 74 1.75 23.95 4.67
C PRO A 74 3.20 23.47 4.58
N ALA A 75 3.41 22.31 3.91
CA ALA A 75 4.75 21.73 3.73
C ALA A 75 5.67 22.68 2.95
N VAL A 76 5.11 23.34 1.94
CA VAL A 76 5.78 24.26 1.02
C VAL A 76 5.16 25.65 1.19
N GLU A 77 5.98 26.66 1.16
CA GLU A 77 5.50 28.04 1.19
C GLU A 77 4.73 28.37 -0.10
N GLY A 78 3.58 28.99 0.05
CA GLY A 78 2.69 29.29 -1.08
C GLY A 78 1.86 28.12 -1.60
N ALA A 79 1.94 26.93 -0.99
CA ALA A 79 1.18 25.74 -1.42
C ALA A 79 -0.31 26.02 -1.64
N ASP A 80 -0.96 26.66 -0.67
CA ASP A 80 -2.40 26.95 -0.75
C ASP A 80 -2.72 27.88 -1.93
N ARG A 81 -1.89 28.93 -2.16
CA ARG A 81 -2.06 29.85 -3.28
C ARG A 81 -1.89 29.19 -4.64
N ILE A 82 -0.90 28.28 -4.74
CA ILE A 82 -0.65 27.51 -5.98
C ILE A 82 -1.86 26.61 -6.29
N ILE A 83 -2.34 25.85 -5.31
CA ILE A 83 -3.47 24.94 -5.47
C ILE A 83 -4.75 25.72 -5.79
N GLU A 84 -5.02 26.79 -5.08
CA GLU A 84 -6.17 27.66 -5.36
C GLU A 84 -6.12 28.21 -6.79
N TRP A 85 -4.95 28.68 -7.24
CA TRP A 85 -4.76 29.17 -8.60
C TRP A 85 -4.99 28.07 -9.64
N ILE A 86 -4.39 26.89 -9.46
CA ILE A 86 -4.59 25.74 -10.35
C ILE A 86 -6.07 25.39 -10.47
N ASN A 87 -6.79 25.32 -9.36
CA ASN A 87 -8.21 25.00 -9.34
C ASN A 87 -9.06 26.05 -10.07
N ASN A 88 -8.78 27.32 -9.87
CA ASN A 88 -9.50 28.44 -10.51
C ASN A 88 -9.24 28.53 -12.01
N GLU A 89 -8.06 28.11 -12.47
CA GLU A 89 -7.66 28.17 -13.88
C GLU A 89 -7.89 26.83 -14.63
N SER A 90 -8.39 25.77 -13.98
CA SER A 90 -8.45 24.40 -14.51
C SER A 90 -9.10 24.31 -15.90
N SER A 91 -10.19 25.03 -16.15
CA SER A 91 -10.89 25.04 -17.43
C SER A 91 -10.12 25.73 -18.57
N LYS A 92 -9.04 26.44 -18.26
CA LYS A 92 -8.20 27.14 -19.25
C LYS A 92 -6.97 26.33 -19.66
N PHE A 93 -6.66 25.23 -18.99
CA PHE A 93 -5.53 24.38 -19.37
C PHE A 93 -5.81 23.62 -20.67
N SER A 94 -4.77 23.39 -21.46
CA SER A 94 -4.85 22.57 -22.67
C SER A 94 -4.96 21.11 -22.32
N PRO A 95 -5.76 20.31 -23.05
CA PRO A 95 -5.82 18.86 -22.85
C PRO A 95 -4.46 18.21 -23.13
N LEU A 96 -3.97 17.42 -22.18
CA LEU A 96 -2.65 16.77 -22.25
C LEU A 96 -2.47 15.86 -23.47
N LEU A 97 -3.52 15.12 -23.88
CA LEU A 97 -3.49 14.26 -25.09
C LEU A 97 -4.12 14.94 -26.32
N GLY A 98 -4.40 16.25 -26.26
CA GLY A 98 -5.11 16.95 -27.34
C GLY A 98 -6.60 16.62 -27.42
N THR A 99 -7.12 15.79 -26.52
CA THR A 99 -8.54 15.41 -26.38
C THR A 99 -9.03 15.65 -24.96
N ASP A 100 -10.33 15.84 -24.79
CA ASP A 100 -10.96 15.98 -23.48
C ASP A 100 -10.91 14.64 -22.73
N LEU A 101 -10.49 14.69 -21.46
CA LEU A 101 -10.32 13.54 -20.58
C LEU A 101 -11.53 13.35 -19.62
N THR A 102 -12.47 14.29 -19.59
CA THR A 102 -13.54 14.35 -18.55
C THR A 102 -14.52 13.18 -18.57
N ASN A 103 -14.66 12.49 -19.70
CA ASN A 103 -15.57 11.36 -19.90
C ASN A 103 -14.86 10.01 -20.00
N LEU A 104 -13.57 9.96 -19.69
CA LEU A 104 -12.82 8.71 -19.76
C LEU A 104 -13.11 7.82 -18.57
N GLU A 105 -13.01 6.52 -18.81
CA GLU A 105 -13.14 5.52 -17.75
C GLU A 105 -11.89 5.55 -16.86
N ILE A 106 -12.09 5.56 -15.55
CA ILE A 106 -11.01 5.36 -14.58
C ILE A 106 -11.04 3.90 -14.15
N LYS A 107 -9.90 3.22 -14.31
CA LYS A 107 -9.76 1.80 -13.98
C LYS A 107 -8.82 1.63 -12.80
N SER A 108 -9.19 0.75 -11.87
CA SER A 108 -8.40 0.48 -10.68
C SER A 108 -7.31 -0.56 -10.95
N LEU A 109 -6.09 -0.21 -10.54
CA LEU A 109 -4.93 -1.10 -10.41
C LEU A 109 -4.66 -1.45 -8.94
N SER A 110 -5.64 -1.18 -8.06
CA SER A 110 -5.47 -1.29 -6.62
C SER A 110 -5.17 -2.71 -6.14
N VAL A 111 -4.78 -2.80 -4.87
CA VAL A 111 -4.54 -4.06 -4.15
C VAL A 111 -5.73 -5.04 -4.26
N GLU A 112 -6.94 -4.54 -4.47
CA GLU A 112 -8.17 -5.33 -4.60
C GLU A 112 -8.41 -5.87 -6.03
N ASN A 113 -7.63 -5.42 -7.03
CA ASN A 113 -7.82 -5.85 -8.41
C ASN A 113 -7.52 -7.35 -8.56
N ILE A 114 -8.50 -8.09 -9.08
CA ILE A 114 -8.42 -9.54 -9.27
C ILE A 114 -7.41 -9.95 -10.35
N SER A 115 -7.11 -9.06 -11.30
CA SER A 115 -6.12 -9.31 -12.36
C SER A 115 -4.68 -9.31 -11.88
N ILE A 116 -4.41 -8.83 -10.65
CA ILE A 116 -3.07 -8.90 -10.06
C ILE A 116 -2.68 -10.36 -9.87
N PRO A 117 -1.49 -10.80 -10.37
CA PRO A 117 -1.01 -12.15 -10.23
C PRO A 117 -1.02 -12.66 -8.78
N GLN A 118 -1.08 -13.98 -8.64
CA GLN A 118 -1.19 -14.62 -7.33
C GLN A 118 -0.01 -14.32 -6.41
N ASN A 119 1.21 -14.14 -6.98
CA ASN A 119 2.39 -13.76 -6.20
C ASN A 119 2.62 -12.24 -6.26
N PRO A 120 2.16 -11.47 -5.27
CA PRO A 120 2.33 -10.03 -5.27
C PRO A 120 3.73 -9.56 -4.86
N PHE A 121 4.70 -10.48 -4.63
CA PHE A 121 6.05 -10.14 -4.22
C PHE A 121 7.09 -10.18 -5.33
N GLU A 122 6.80 -10.87 -6.41
CA GLU A 122 7.76 -11.16 -7.48
C GLU A 122 7.09 -10.93 -8.84
N LEU A 123 6.43 -9.79 -9.02
CA LEU A 123 5.90 -9.39 -10.31
C LEU A 123 7.06 -9.06 -11.25
N THR A 124 7.04 -9.63 -12.43
CA THR A 124 7.94 -9.23 -13.52
C THR A 124 7.39 -7.99 -14.23
N SER A 125 8.23 -7.29 -14.98
CA SER A 125 7.78 -6.18 -15.85
C SER A 125 6.75 -6.65 -16.87
N ASP A 126 6.92 -7.85 -17.42
CA ASP A 126 5.96 -8.45 -18.36
C ASP A 126 4.58 -8.63 -17.73
N GLU A 127 4.51 -9.17 -16.50
CA GLU A 127 3.25 -9.32 -15.77
C GLU A 127 2.62 -7.97 -15.43
N ALA A 128 3.41 -6.98 -15.02
CA ALA A 128 2.91 -5.63 -14.72
C ALA A 128 2.36 -4.95 -16.00
N ARG A 129 3.05 -5.11 -17.13
CA ARG A 129 2.61 -4.64 -18.44
C ARG A 129 1.31 -5.30 -18.89
N ASP A 130 1.23 -6.62 -18.76
CA ASP A 130 0.07 -7.41 -19.18
C ASP A 130 -1.20 -7.01 -18.41
N ILE A 131 -1.10 -6.66 -17.12
CA ILE A 131 -2.22 -6.13 -16.34
C ILE A 131 -2.74 -4.83 -16.99
N GLY A 132 -1.86 -3.92 -17.38
CA GLY A 132 -2.24 -2.67 -18.07
C GLY A 132 -2.94 -2.93 -19.39
N PHE A 133 -2.42 -3.87 -20.18
CA PHE A 133 -3.06 -4.25 -21.47
C PHE A 133 -4.40 -4.96 -21.28
N GLU A 134 -4.53 -5.85 -20.29
CA GLU A 134 -5.82 -6.50 -19.98
C GLU A 134 -6.90 -5.48 -19.62
N LEU A 135 -6.55 -4.49 -18.80
CA LEU A 135 -7.46 -3.41 -18.45
C LEU A 135 -7.79 -2.52 -19.66
N GLY A 136 -6.82 -2.30 -20.55
CA GLY A 136 -6.97 -1.50 -21.77
C GLY A 136 -7.84 -2.13 -22.87
N LYS A 137 -8.11 -3.43 -22.86
CA LYS A 137 -8.83 -4.15 -23.94
C LYS A 137 -10.20 -3.56 -24.35
N ARG A 138 -10.79 -2.69 -23.53
CA ARG A 138 -12.12 -2.13 -23.76
C ARG A 138 -12.15 -0.62 -23.93
N ALA A 139 -11.02 0.04 -23.89
CA ALA A 139 -10.92 1.50 -24.02
C ALA A 139 -9.58 1.87 -24.63
N ASP A 140 -9.59 2.69 -25.65
CA ASP A 140 -8.38 3.19 -26.32
C ASP A 140 -7.57 4.12 -25.40
N ILE A 141 -8.28 4.89 -24.55
CA ILE A 141 -7.71 5.78 -23.54
C ILE A 141 -8.45 5.57 -22.21
N TRP A 142 -7.71 5.42 -21.13
CA TRP A 142 -8.28 5.30 -19.77
C TRP A 142 -7.32 5.86 -18.71
N LEU A 143 -7.83 6.09 -17.50
CA LEU A 143 -7.11 6.72 -16.40
C LEU A 143 -6.86 5.72 -15.26
N GLY A 144 -5.75 5.87 -14.56
CA GLY A 144 -5.48 5.26 -13.26
C GLY A 144 -5.61 6.30 -12.15
N TYR A 145 -5.96 5.87 -10.94
CA TYR A 145 -6.20 6.76 -9.80
C TYR A 145 -4.93 7.35 -9.20
N TYR A 146 -5.06 8.58 -8.72
CA TYR A 146 -4.13 9.18 -7.75
C TYR A 146 -4.34 8.58 -6.36
N ASN A 147 -3.26 8.42 -5.57
CA ASN A 147 -3.24 7.77 -4.24
C ASN A 147 -3.72 6.32 -4.23
N GLU A 148 -3.55 5.61 -5.32
CA GLU A 148 -3.95 4.21 -5.43
C GLU A 148 -2.85 3.27 -4.90
N PRO A 149 -3.17 2.40 -3.91
CA PRO A 149 -2.24 1.39 -3.43
C PRO A 149 -2.18 0.23 -4.44
N ARG A 150 -1.01 0.02 -5.07
CA ARG A 150 -0.81 -0.95 -6.14
C ARG A 150 0.20 -2.02 -5.75
N LEU A 151 -0.15 -3.28 -5.86
CA LEU A 151 0.77 -4.39 -5.64
C LEU A 151 1.68 -4.69 -6.83
N ILE A 152 1.47 -4.06 -7.98
CA ILE A 152 2.38 -4.14 -9.11
C ILE A 152 3.77 -3.55 -8.80
N TYR A 153 3.89 -2.69 -7.80
CA TYR A 153 5.15 -2.13 -7.33
C TYR A 153 5.90 -3.11 -6.40
N THR A 154 6.14 -4.32 -6.88
CA THR A 154 6.70 -5.41 -6.06
C THR A 154 8.18 -5.61 -6.26
N ALA A 155 8.77 -5.06 -7.32
CA ALA A 155 10.19 -5.15 -7.60
C ALA A 155 11.06 -4.61 -6.44
N PRO A 156 12.29 -5.11 -6.30
CA PRO A 156 13.23 -4.62 -5.28
C PRO A 156 13.47 -3.11 -5.32
N ALA A 157 13.38 -2.49 -6.51
CA ALA A 157 13.51 -1.05 -6.72
C ALA A 157 12.55 -0.23 -5.82
N PHE A 158 11.34 -0.74 -5.55
CA PHE A 158 10.37 -0.04 -4.70
C PHE A 158 10.65 -0.15 -3.19
N ARG A 159 11.71 -0.87 -2.80
CA ARG A 159 12.21 -0.95 -1.41
C ARG A 159 13.53 -0.24 -1.21
N MET A 160 14.26 0.04 -2.28
CA MET A 160 15.62 0.60 -2.28
C MET A 160 15.64 2.02 -2.83
N GLY A 161 16.84 2.57 -2.99
CA GLY A 161 17.04 3.91 -3.52
C GLY A 161 16.90 5.01 -2.47
N PRO A 162 16.89 6.27 -2.90
CA PRO A 162 16.84 7.43 -2.00
C PRO A 162 15.54 7.50 -1.19
N TRP A 163 14.45 6.96 -1.71
CA TRP A 163 13.12 6.94 -1.10
C TRP A 163 12.80 5.60 -0.43
N LYS A 164 13.83 4.87 0.04
CA LYS A 164 13.64 3.57 0.68
C LYS A 164 12.66 3.66 1.85
N ALA A 165 11.80 2.64 1.95
CA ALA A 165 10.88 2.44 3.04
C ALA A 165 11.20 1.13 3.77
N SER A 166 10.84 1.01 5.05
CA SER A 166 10.97 -0.23 5.82
C SER A 166 10.14 -1.36 5.20
N ASN A 167 8.98 -0.97 4.66
CA ASN A 167 8.11 -1.80 3.85
C ASN A 167 8.20 -1.36 2.38
N ARG A 168 7.31 -1.89 1.58
CA ARG A 168 7.18 -1.54 0.19
C ARG A 168 6.46 -0.20 0.03
N ARG A 169 6.95 0.65 -0.88
CA ARG A 169 6.18 1.79 -1.36
C ARG A 169 5.09 1.25 -2.29
N THR A 170 3.84 1.52 -2.01
CA THR A 170 2.69 0.96 -2.74
C THR A 170 1.76 2.03 -3.30
N VAL A 171 1.76 3.25 -2.75
CA VAL A 171 0.77 4.28 -3.08
C VAL A 171 1.27 5.17 -4.21
N HIS A 172 0.57 5.16 -5.32
CA HIS A 172 0.86 5.92 -6.53
C HIS A 172 0.57 7.42 -6.35
N LEU A 173 1.54 8.28 -6.68
CA LEU A 173 1.48 9.74 -6.45
C LEU A 173 1.14 10.56 -7.70
N ALA A 174 0.53 9.94 -8.71
CA ALA A 174 0.23 10.57 -9.98
C ALA A 174 -1.14 10.12 -10.50
N ILE A 175 -1.57 10.72 -11.59
CA ILE A 175 -2.61 10.17 -12.46
C ILE A 175 -1.89 9.56 -13.67
N ASP A 176 -2.15 8.27 -13.92
CA ASP A 176 -1.70 7.63 -15.15
C ASP A 176 -2.75 7.79 -16.25
N ILE A 177 -2.32 8.13 -17.44
CA ILE A 177 -3.19 8.21 -18.62
C ILE A 177 -2.67 7.23 -19.64
N PHE A 178 -3.37 6.11 -19.79
CA PHE A 178 -3.04 5.03 -20.71
C PHE A 178 -3.57 5.34 -22.11
N ALA A 179 -2.68 5.21 -23.10
CA ALA A 179 -3.00 5.37 -24.52
C ALA A 179 -1.98 4.60 -25.36
N GLU A 180 -2.15 4.55 -26.68
CA GLU A 180 -1.21 3.88 -27.57
C GLU A 180 0.18 4.53 -27.53
N SER A 181 1.22 3.70 -27.70
CA SER A 181 2.60 4.18 -27.92
C SER A 181 2.66 5.16 -29.09
N GLY A 182 3.44 6.23 -28.95
CA GLY A 182 3.53 7.29 -29.94
C GLY A 182 2.44 8.36 -29.84
N THR A 183 1.48 8.24 -28.93
CA THR A 183 0.50 9.30 -28.66
C THR A 183 1.23 10.57 -28.21
N LYS A 184 0.94 11.69 -28.88
CA LYS A 184 1.56 12.99 -28.58
C LYS A 184 1.03 13.58 -27.30
N LEU A 185 1.93 14.19 -26.52
CA LEU A 185 1.60 14.96 -25.34
C LEU A 185 1.73 16.46 -25.63
N PHE A 186 0.79 17.23 -25.09
CA PHE A 186 0.71 18.68 -25.22
C PHE A 186 0.80 19.31 -23.82
N ALA A 187 1.53 20.40 -23.69
CA ALA A 187 1.68 21.10 -22.42
C ALA A 187 0.33 21.67 -21.94
N PRO A 188 -0.18 21.30 -20.75
CA PRO A 188 -1.41 21.88 -20.22
C PRO A 188 -1.34 23.38 -20.05
N LEU A 189 -0.18 23.91 -19.70
CA LEU A 189 0.11 25.31 -19.50
C LEU A 189 1.56 25.61 -19.92
N GLU A 190 1.91 26.86 -20.05
CA GLU A 190 3.28 27.28 -20.35
C GLU A 190 4.25 26.82 -19.24
N GLY A 191 5.47 26.47 -19.61
CA GLY A 191 6.49 26.05 -18.66
C GLY A 191 7.89 26.13 -19.26
N GLU A 192 8.87 25.86 -18.42
CA GLU A 192 10.29 25.80 -18.76
C GLU A 192 10.83 24.41 -18.44
N VAL A 193 11.60 23.82 -19.31
CA VAL A 193 12.22 22.51 -19.09
C VAL A 193 13.17 22.58 -17.90
N PHE A 194 12.77 21.95 -16.79
CA PHE A 194 13.60 21.81 -15.59
C PHE A 194 14.54 20.62 -15.70
N THR A 195 14.04 19.50 -16.26
CA THR A 195 14.85 18.31 -16.56
C THR A 195 14.27 17.54 -17.74
N ALA A 196 15.14 16.83 -18.49
CA ALA A 196 14.78 15.87 -19.52
C ALA A 196 15.82 14.76 -19.49
N GLU A 197 15.45 13.58 -18.99
CA GLU A 197 16.36 12.45 -18.73
C GLU A 197 15.78 11.14 -19.27
N TYR A 198 16.67 10.19 -19.55
CA TYR A 198 16.28 8.82 -19.87
C TYR A 198 16.81 7.87 -18.80
N ARG A 199 15.90 7.08 -18.21
CA ARG A 199 16.16 6.09 -17.16
C ARG A 199 15.76 4.72 -17.69
N ASP A 200 16.72 3.91 -18.09
CA ASP A 200 16.50 2.64 -18.79
C ASP A 200 16.38 1.42 -17.86
N ASN A 201 16.26 1.64 -16.56
CA ASN A 201 16.03 0.54 -15.64
C ASN A 201 14.63 -0.06 -15.80
N GLU A 202 14.53 -1.34 -15.57
CA GLU A 202 13.25 -2.06 -15.55
C GLU A 202 12.34 -1.49 -14.42
N LEU A 203 11.07 -1.26 -14.74
CA LEU A 203 10.06 -0.65 -13.87
C LEU A 203 10.38 0.78 -13.41
N ASP A 204 11.30 1.46 -14.08
CA ASP A 204 11.58 2.89 -13.89
C ASP A 204 10.76 3.76 -14.88
N TYR A 205 11.02 5.05 -14.92
CA TYR A 205 10.28 6.02 -15.75
C TYR A 205 10.54 5.94 -17.27
N GLY A 206 11.63 5.30 -17.72
CA GLY A 206 12.03 5.45 -19.11
C GLY A 206 12.38 6.91 -19.41
N GLY A 207 11.79 7.51 -20.45
CA GLY A 207 11.91 8.95 -20.70
C GLY A 207 11.12 9.75 -19.66
N VAL A 208 11.75 10.77 -19.05
CA VAL A 208 11.11 11.67 -18.07
C VAL A 208 11.42 13.13 -18.40
N ILE A 209 10.39 13.97 -18.38
CA ILE A 209 10.49 15.42 -18.50
C ILE A 209 9.82 16.05 -17.26
N ILE A 210 10.49 17.05 -16.69
CA ILE A 210 9.90 17.90 -15.65
C ILE A 210 9.83 19.31 -16.19
N LEU A 211 8.66 19.92 -16.16
CA LEU A 211 8.44 21.33 -16.48
C LEU A 211 8.28 22.15 -15.21
N LYS A 212 8.95 23.29 -15.14
CA LYS A 212 8.75 24.32 -14.13
C LYS A 212 7.70 25.32 -14.63
N HIS A 213 6.76 25.65 -13.77
CA HIS A 213 5.69 26.62 -14.02
C HIS A 213 5.76 27.75 -13.01
N THR A 214 5.24 28.91 -13.38
CA THR A 214 5.20 30.08 -12.51
C THR A 214 3.82 30.69 -12.55
N THR A 215 3.20 30.85 -11.38
CA THR A 215 1.91 31.54 -11.25
C THR A 215 2.05 33.05 -11.45
N PRO A 216 0.96 33.78 -11.71
CA PRO A 216 1.00 35.27 -11.76
C PRO A 216 1.58 35.92 -10.50
N ASN A 217 1.47 35.23 -9.36
CA ASN A 217 2.01 35.72 -8.07
C ASN A 217 3.49 35.34 -7.88
N LYS A 218 4.15 34.75 -8.91
CA LYS A 218 5.54 34.27 -8.92
C LYS A 218 5.81 33.09 -7.99
N ASP A 219 4.78 32.38 -7.57
CA ASP A 219 4.96 31.07 -6.93
C ASP A 219 5.34 30.04 -8.00
N GLU A 220 6.31 29.18 -7.73
CA GLU A 220 6.77 28.12 -8.64
C GLU A 220 6.18 26.76 -8.27
N PHE A 221 5.87 25.95 -9.27
CA PHE A 221 5.49 24.54 -9.12
C PHE A 221 5.93 23.75 -10.35
N PHE A 222 5.82 22.43 -10.28
CA PHE A 222 6.44 21.56 -11.28
C PHE A 222 5.47 20.44 -11.69
N THR A 223 5.58 20.00 -12.96
CA THR A 223 4.88 18.83 -13.47
C THR A 223 5.88 17.85 -14.05
N LEU A 224 5.69 16.56 -13.70
CA LEU A 224 6.49 15.47 -14.24
C LEU A 224 5.65 14.67 -15.24
N TYR A 225 6.29 14.31 -16.33
CA TYR A 225 5.79 13.45 -17.40
C TYR A 225 6.74 12.26 -17.54
N GLY A 226 6.32 11.08 -17.12
CA GLY A 226 7.09 9.84 -17.18
C GLY A 226 6.64 8.92 -18.32
N HIS A 227 7.43 7.89 -18.58
CA HIS A 227 7.19 6.83 -19.58
C HIS A 227 7.18 7.31 -21.03
N LEU A 228 8.01 8.31 -21.32
CA LEU A 228 8.09 8.98 -22.62
C LEU A 228 9.06 8.27 -23.55
N ASP A 229 8.89 8.56 -24.86
CA ASP A 229 9.85 8.14 -25.88
C ASP A 229 11.12 9.03 -25.83
N PRO A 230 12.31 8.46 -25.51
CA PRO A 230 13.53 9.24 -25.37
C PRO A 230 14.01 9.89 -26.68
N ILE A 231 13.54 9.43 -27.84
CA ILE A 231 13.93 10.02 -29.15
C ILE A 231 13.49 11.48 -29.22
N PHE A 232 12.29 11.80 -28.77
CA PHE A 232 11.75 13.16 -28.81
C PHE A 232 12.37 14.10 -27.77
N MET A 233 13.00 13.54 -26.73
CA MET A 233 13.64 14.32 -25.67
C MET A 233 15.02 14.86 -26.05
N LYS A 234 15.69 14.26 -27.08
CA LYS A 234 17.06 14.63 -27.48
C LYS A 234 17.25 16.10 -27.88
N ASN A 235 16.17 16.75 -28.29
CA ASN A 235 16.21 18.14 -28.74
C ASN A 235 15.84 19.14 -27.62
N LEU A 236 15.37 18.67 -26.49
CA LEU A 236 15.00 19.51 -25.32
C LEU A 236 16.24 19.83 -24.48
N LYS A 237 16.40 21.08 -24.14
CA LYS A 237 17.48 21.59 -23.27
C LYS A 237 16.88 22.20 -22.02
N LEU A 238 17.63 22.16 -20.93
CA LEU A 238 17.27 22.88 -19.70
C LEU A 238 17.05 24.36 -20.02
N GLY A 239 15.96 24.91 -19.51
CA GLY A 239 15.56 26.30 -19.74
C GLY A 239 14.75 26.54 -21.02
N ASP A 240 14.56 25.53 -21.90
CA ASP A 240 13.70 25.68 -23.08
C ASP A 240 12.25 25.97 -22.64
N LYS A 241 11.64 26.96 -23.29
CA LYS A 241 10.24 27.32 -23.03
C LYS A 241 9.31 26.46 -23.87
N ILE A 242 8.31 25.94 -23.20
CA ILE A 242 7.22 25.17 -23.81
C ILE A 242 5.94 25.98 -23.64
N GLU A 243 5.30 26.30 -24.78
CA GLU A 243 4.05 27.06 -24.75
C GLU A 243 2.84 26.17 -24.41
N LYS A 244 1.81 26.76 -23.83
CA LYS A 244 0.54 26.06 -23.60
C LYS A 244 -0.01 25.48 -24.90
N GLY A 245 -0.37 24.20 -24.92
CA GLY A 245 -0.87 23.49 -26.10
C GLY A 245 0.20 23.08 -27.10
N GLN A 246 1.47 23.37 -26.84
CA GLN A 246 2.57 22.89 -27.67
C GLN A 246 2.77 21.39 -27.46
N SER A 247 2.89 20.61 -28.55
CA SER A 247 3.34 19.22 -28.47
C SER A 247 4.85 19.19 -28.21
N PHE A 248 5.29 18.54 -27.13
CA PHE A 248 6.68 18.53 -26.70
C PHE A 248 7.28 17.13 -26.53
N CYS A 249 6.44 16.08 -26.48
CA CYS A 249 6.88 14.70 -26.38
C CYS A 249 5.78 13.72 -26.82
N GLN A 250 6.05 12.41 -26.71
CA GLN A 250 5.08 11.34 -26.95
C GLN A 250 5.31 10.16 -26.03
N LEU A 251 4.31 9.27 -25.91
CA LEU A 251 4.38 8.06 -25.12
C LEU A 251 5.40 7.07 -25.69
N GLY A 252 6.23 6.50 -24.80
CA GLY A 252 7.17 5.45 -25.13
C GLY A 252 6.51 4.08 -25.31
N SER A 253 7.12 3.23 -26.16
CA SER A 253 6.78 1.81 -26.19
C SER A 253 7.34 1.10 -24.96
N PRO A 254 6.87 -0.13 -24.64
CA PRO A 254 7.41 -0.91 -23.52
C PRO A 254 8.94 -1.09 -23.55
N ASP A 255 9.54 -1.08 -24.74
CA ASP A 255 11.00 -1.25 -24.89
C ASP A 255 11.82 -0.06 -24.38
N VAL A 256 11.19 1.11 -24.19
CA VAL A 256 11.88 2.36 -23.81
C VAL A 256 11.24 3.09 -22.64
N ASN A 257 10.14 2.60 -22.10
CA ASN A 257 9.37 3.26 -21.05
C ASN A 257 9.48 2.58 -19.66
N GLY A 258 10.46 1.70 -19.48
CA GLY A 258 10.63 0.90 -18.27
C GLY A 258 9.89 -0.44 -18.28
N GLY A 259 9.34 -0.87 -19.43
CA GLY A 259 8.64 -2.14 -19.59
C GLY A 259 7.13 -2.08 -19.30
N TRP A 260 6.56 -0.90 -19.08
CA TRP A 260 5.15 -0.72 -18.77
C TRP A 260 4.23 -0.75 -20.01
N ALA A 261 2.94 -1.04 -19.79
CA ALA A 261 1.92 -0.71 -20.78
C ALA A 261 1.99 0.81 -21.09
N PRO A 262 1.89 1.24 -22.36
CA PRO A 262 2.10 2.65 -22.70
C PRO A 262 1.12 3.57 -21.97
N HIS A 263 1.66 4.55 -21.25
CA HIS A 263 0.91 5.57 -20.52
C HIS A 263 1.82 6.76 -20.22
N VAL A 264 1.26 7.88 -19.82
CA VAL A 264 1.98 8.95 -19.15
C VAL A 264 1.70 8.90 -17.66
N HIS A 265 2.76 8.84 -16.85
CA HIS A 265 2.72 9.13 -15.43
C HIS A 265 2.74 10.64 -15.25
N PHE A 266 1.60 11.25 -14.91
CA PHE A 266 1.46 12.69 -14.75
C PHE A 266 1.39 13.08 -13.28
N GLN A 267 2.43 13.75 -12.78
CA GLN A 267 2.58 14.10 -11.37
C GLN A 267 2.79 15.60 -11.19
N LEU A 268 2.19 16.17 -10.16
CA LEU A 268 2.38 17.54 -9.70
C LEU A 268 3.30 17.56 -8.50
N ALA A 269 4.23 18.51 -8.42
CA ALA A 269 4.97 18.82 -7.21
C ALA A 269 5.02 20.34 -6.96
N LEU A 270 4.89 20.71 -5.70
CA LEU A 270 4.91 22.11 -5.26
C LEU A 270 6.33 22.63 -4.99
N THR A 271 7.33 21.73 -5.01
CA THR A 271 8.75 22.06 -4.84
C THR A 271 9.61 20.94 -5.41
N THR A 272 10.83 21.28 -5.79
CA THR A 272 11.91 20.32 -6.08
C THR A 272 12.96 20.28 -4.99
N ASP A 273 12.82 21.09 -3.94
CA ASP A 273 13.77 21.15 -2.83
C ASP A 273 13.91 19.81 -2.13
N GLY A 274 15.08 19.18 -2.31
CA GLY A 274 15.41 17.91 -1.70
C GLY A 274 14.93 16.67 -2.44
N ILE A 275 14.19 16.83 -3.54
CA ILE A 275 13.83 15.76 -4.47
C ILE A 275 14.52 15.96 -5.83
N GLU A 276 14.94 17.17 -6.13
CA GLU A 276 15.61 17.57 -7.38
C GLU A 276 14.86 17.03 -8.62
N ALA A 277 15.53 16.23 -9.45
CA ALA A 277 14.92 15.53 -10.58
C ALA A 277 14.46 14.11 -10.25
N ASP A 278 14.83 13.55 -9.09
CA ASP A 278 14.51 12.17 -8.69
C ASP A 278 13.24 12.10 -7.84
N TRP A 279 12.10 12.24 -8.49
CA TRP A 279 10.80 12.24 -7.81
C TRP A 279 10.34 10.83 -7.46
N PRO A 280 9.80 10.64 -6.23
CA PRO A 280 9.13 9.40 -5.89
C PRO A 280 7.78 9.33 -6.61
N GLY A 281 7.64 8.44 -7.58
CA GLY A 281 6.35 8.15 -8.23
C GLY A 281 5.40 7.36 -7.32
N VAL A 282 5.95 6.77 -6.24
CA VAL A 282 5.25 5.88 -5.33
C VAL A 282 5.67 6.15 -3.89
N ALA A 283 4.71 6.29 -2.98
CA ALA A 283 4.94 6.54 -1.55
C ALA A 283 4.76 5.29 -0.69
N ASP A 284 5.45 5.30 0.48
CA ASP A 284 5.07 4.46 1.61
C ASP A 284 3.73 4.98 2.18
N PRO A 285 2.74 4.11 2.41
CA PRO A 285 1.48 4.52 3.03
C PRO A 285 1.64 5.28 4.36
N ASP A 286 2.69 5.00 5.13
CA ASP A 286 2.94 5.69 6.41
C ASP A 286 3.41 7.14 6.22
N ASP A 287 3.96 7.46 5.04
CA ASP A 287 4.42 8.80 4.67
C ASP A 287 3.45 9.55 3.74
N LEU A 288 2.29 8.98 3.44
CA LEU A 288 1.38 9.48 2.41
C LEU A 288 0.93 10.93 2.68
N THR A 289 0.62 11.29 3.92
CA THR A 289 0.24 12.66 4.29
C THR A 289 1.33 13.68 3.93
N PHE A 290 2.59 13.31 4.14
CA PHE A 290 3.73 14.15 3.78
C PHE A 290 3.88 14.27 2.26
N TRP A 291 3.84 13.14 1.53
CA TRP A 291 3.99 13.17 0.08
C TRP A 291 2.84 13.88 -0.62
N ASN A 292 1.60 13.75 -0.15
CA ASN A 292 0.46 14.50 -0.67
C ASN A 292 0.57 16.01 -0.44
N ALA A 293 1.28 16.43 0.59
CA ALA A 293 1.53 17.86 0.85
C ALA A 293 2.59 18.45 -0.09
N ILE A 294 3.46 17.60 -0.69
CA ILE A 294 4.47 18.01 -1.70
C ILE A 294 3.98 17.72 -3.10
N CYS A 295 3.40 16.54 -3.32
CA CYS A 295 2.90 16.05 -4.60
C CYS A 295 1.38 15.87 -4.54
N PRO A 296 0.59 16.95 -4.56
CA PRO A 296 -0.88 16.86 -4.48
C PRO A 296 -1.48 16.30 -5.77
N ASN A 297 -2.80 16.03 -5.72
CA ASN A 297 -3.55 15.50 -6.86
C ASN A 297 -3.43 16.42 -8.09
N PRO A 298 -2.95 15.94 -9.24
CA PRO A 298 -2.80 16.76 -10.45
C PRO A 298 -4.09 16.89 -11.28
N ALA A 299 -5.23 16.37 -10.83
CA ALA A 299 -6.48 16.28 -11.60
C ALA A 299 -6.93 17.61 -12.19
N SER A 300 -6.86 18.69 -11.43
CA SER A 300 -7.27 20.04 -11.89
C SER A 300 -6.42 20.55 -13.06
N LEU A 301 -5.14 20.14 -13.20
CA LEU A 301 -4.31 20.45 -14.37
C LEU A 301 -4.76 19.69 -15.63
N LEU A 302 -5.55 18.63 -15.47
CA LEU A 302 -6.14 17.84 -16.54
C LEU A 302 -7.60 18.20 -16.81
N ASN A 303 -8.10 19.25 -16.17
CA ASN A 303 -9.53 19.65 -16.18
C ASN A 303 -10.45 18.53 -15.63
N LEU A 304 -9.95 17.72 -14.71
CA LEU A 304 -10.70 16.67 -14.03
C LEU A 304 -11.05 17.11 -12.61
N LYS A 305 -12.07 16.49 -12.03
CA LYS A 305 -12.43 16.73 -10.63
C LYS A 305 -11.54 15.88 -9.72
N ASP A 306 -10.95 16.49 -8.72
CA ASP A 306 -10.09 15.81 -7.74
C ASP A 306 -10.76 14.59 -7.11
N ALA A 307 -12.04 14.70 -6.76
CA ALA A 307 -12.79 13.62 -6.12
C ALA A 307 -12.97 12.39 -7.01
N ASP A 308 -13.06 12.59 -8.34
CA ASP A 308 -13.28 11.50 -9.29
C ASP A 308 -11.97 10.73 -9.54
N CYS A 309 -10.83 11.40 -9.41
CA CYS A 309 -9.49 10.82 -9.66
C CYS A 309 -8.80 10.32 -8.39
N LEU A 310 -9.32 10.62 -7.21
CA LEU A 310 -8.74 10.20 -5.95
C LEU A 310 -9.22 8.80 -5.58
N TYR A 311 -8.29 7.85 -5.43
CA TYR A 311 -8.63 6.52 -4.94
C TYR A 311 -9.19 6.59 -3.50
N GLN A 312 -10.28 5.88 -3.29
CA GLN A 312 -10.96 5.80 -2.00
C GLN A 312 -10.87 4.36 -1.48
N PRO A 313 -9.90 4.04 -0.60
CA PRO A 313 -9.83 2.71 0.00
C PRO A 313 -11.05 2.47 0.90
N SER A 314 -11.38 1.21 1.11
CA SER A 314 -12.38 0.81 2.10
C SER A 314 -12.07 1.43 3.46
N LYS A 315 -13.04 2.14 4.04
CA LYS A 315 -12.85 2.86 5.29
C LYS A 315 -12.96 1.92 6.47
N LYS A 316 -11.86 1.56 7.05
CA LYS A 316 -11.74 0.68 8.21
C LYS A 316 -12.72 1.00 9.34
N GLN A 317 -12.94 2.29 9.63
CA GLN A 317 -13.87 2.71 10.68
C GLN A 317 -15.33 2.41 10.33
N GLU A 318 -15.70 2.52 9.07
CA GLU A 318 -17.05 2.15 8.60
C GLU A 318 -17.28 0.64 8.75
N VAL A 319 -16.31 -0.18 8.32
CA VAL A 319 -16.36 -1.64 8.49
C VAL A 319 -16.45 -2.04 9.97
N LEU A 320 -15.72 -1.36 10.87
CA LEU A 320 -15.81 -1.58 12.30
C LEU A 320 -17.19 -1.20 12.88
N ASN A 321 -17.77 -0.10 12.42
CA ASN A 321 -19.10 0.34 12.84
C ASN A 321 -20.17 -0.64 12.36
N ASP A 322 -20.10 -1.09 11.11
CA ASP A 322 -21.01 -2.09 10.56
C ASP A 322 -20.88 -3.43 11.26
N ARG A 323 -19.66 -3.84 11.59
CA ARG A 323 -19.40 -5.04 12.39
C ARG A 323 -20.08 -4.95 13.76
N ARG A 324 -19.98 -3.81 14.44
CA ARG A 324 -20.63 -3.59 15.74
C ARG A 324 -22.16 -3.59 15.63
N LYS A 325 -22.68 -3.11 14.52
CA LYS A 325 -24.13 -3.00 14.28
C LYS A 325 -24.78 -4.32 13.88
N TYR A 326 -24.10 -5.10 13.01
CA TYR A 326 -24.71 -6.26 12.36
C TYR A 326 -24.25 -7.61 12.91
N PHE A 327 -23.15 -7.66 13.67
CA PHE A 327 -22.67 -8.88 14.31
C PHE A 327 -22.95 -8.88 15.81
N GLY A 328 -22.98 -10.06 16.43
CA GLY A 328 -23.17 -10.19 17.86
C GLY A 328 -22.08 -9.47 18.64
N GLY A 329 -22.44 -8.71 19.68
CA GLY A 329 -21.50 -7.89 20.46
C GLY A 329 -20.40 -8.69 21.20
N ASN A 330 -20.55 -10.02 21.29
CA ASN A 330 -19.55 -10.95 21.83
C ASN A 330 -18.48 -11.37 20.81
N LEU A 331 -18.64 -11.01 19.52
CA LEU A 331 -17.66 -11.27 18.47
C LEU A 331 -16.64 -10.13 18.43
N SER A 332 -15.69 -10.14 19.36
CA SER A 332 -14.62 -9.16 19.42
C SER A 332 -13.62 -9.34 18.25
N VAL A 333 -12.95 -8.26 17.89
CA VAL A 333 -11.70 -8.30 17.11
C VAL A 333 -10.54 -8.56 18.06
N SER A 334 -9.46 -9.21 17.57
CA SER A 334 -8.34 -9.62 18.40
C SER A 334 -7.39 -8.48 18.79
N TYR A 335 -7.51 -7.31 18.15
CA TYR A 335 -6.57 -6.20 18.27
C TYR A 335 -7.31 -4.89 18.48
N ASP A 336 -6.73 -3.95 19.22
CA ASP A 336 -7.26 -2.59 19.41
C ASP A 336 -7.30 -1.82 18.09
N ASN A 337 -6.27 -2.02 17.25
CA ASN A 337 -6.21 -1.50 15.88
C ASN A 337 -6.18 -2.67 14.88
N PRO A 338 -7.33 -3.27 14.54
CA PRO A 338 -7.38 -4.43 13.66
C PRO A 338 -6.96 -4.10 12.23
N ILE A 339 -6.36 -5.06 11.54
CA ILE A 339 -6.02 -4.94 10.12
C ILE A 339 -7.30 -5.09 9.30
N LEU A 340 -7.51 -4.19 8.33
CA LEU A 340 -8.50 -4.39 7.26
C LEU A 340 -7.83 -5.17 6.15
N ILE A 341 -8.15 -6.45 6.02
CA ILE A 341 -7.51 -7.35 5.06
C ILE A 341 -8.17 -7.18 3.69
N SER A 342 -7.36 -6.82 2.69
CA SER A 342 -7.81 -6.76 1.29
C SER A 342 -7.36 -7.98 0.48
N ARG A 343 -6.21 -8.54 0.79
CA ARG A 343 -5.65 -9.69 0.06
C ARG A 343 -4.77 -10.55 0.95
N ALA A 344 -4.49 -11.78 0.52
CA ALA A 344 -3.53 -12.64 1.17
C ALA A 344 -2.83 -13.57 0.17
N TRP A 345 -1.57 -13.95 0.47
CA TRP A 345 -0.74 -14.83 -0.33
C TRP A 345 0.21 -15.66 0.54
N ARG A 346 0.18 -16.97 0.44
CA ARG A 346 0.97 -17.91 1.26
C ARG A 346 0.84 -17.58 2.76
N HIS A 347 1.89 -17.06 3.38
CA HIS A 347 1.96 -16.71 4.80
C HIS A 347 1.91 -15.20 5.04
N HIS A 348 1.44 -14.41 4.06
CA HIS A 348 1.24 -12.98 4.22
C HIS A 348 -0.21 -12.58 3.98
N ILE A 349 -0.66 -11.59 4.74
CA ILE A 349 -1.88 -10.83 4.50
C ILE A 349 -1.52 -9.39 4.15
N PHE A 350 -2.36 -8.74 3.37
CA PHE A 350 -2.18 -7.35 2.92
C PHE A 350 -3.36 -6.51 3.36
N ASP A 351 -3.07 -5.34 3.91
CA ASP A 351 -4.12 -4.38 4.25
C ASP A 351 -4.61 -3.59 3.02
N GLU A 352 -5.54 -2.67 3.25
CA GLU A 352 -6.14 -1.80 2.24
C GLU A 352 -5.13 -0.86 1.54
N TRP A 353 -3.93 -0.73 2.11
CA TRP A 353 -2.83 0.05 1.57
C TRP A 353 -1.74 -0.81 0.93
N GLY A 354 -1.95 -2.14 0.87
CA GLY A 354 -0.98 -3.07 0.32
C GLY A 354 0.22 -3.36 1.22
N ARG A 355 0.19 -2.99 2.52
CA ARG A 355 1.24 -3.36 3.47
C ARG A 355 1.18 -4.86 3.75
N PRO A 356 2.30 -5.58 3.63
CA PRO A 356 2.36 -6.99 3.94
C PRO A 356 2.54 -7.23 5.45
N TYR A 357 1.80 -8.16 6.00
CA TYR A 357 1.94 -8.66 7.37
C TYR A 357 2.23 -10.15 7.33
N LEU A 358 3.19 -10.62 8.10
CA LEU A 358 3.44 -12.05 8.29
C LEU A 358 2.30 -12.64 9.11
N ASP A 359 1.55 -13.57 8.51
CA ASP A 359 0.48 -14.27 9.20
C ASP A 359 1.03 -15.46 10.02
N ALA A 360 1.37 -15.20 11.26
CA ALA A 360 1.81 -16.20 12.23
C ALA A 360 0.67 -16.65 13.17
N TYR A 361 -0.56 -16.20 12.91
CA TYR A 361 -1.71 -16.45 13.77
C TYR A 361 -2.75 -17.37 13.14
N ASN A 362 -2.99 -17.24 11.85
CA ASN A 362 -4.08 -17.93 11.15
C ASN A 362 -3.72 -19.42 10.91
N ASN A 363 -4.47 -20.33 11.50
CA ASN A 363 -4.24 -21.78 11.39
C ASN A 363 -5.16 -22.48 10.38
N VAL A 364 -6.10 -21.79 9.77
CA VAL A 364 -7.07 -22.36 8.83
C VAL A 364 -6.44 -22.69 7.47
N PRO A 365 -5.70 -21.81 6.81
CA PRO A 365 -5.06 -22.10 5.54
C PRO A 365 -3.73 -22.85 5.74
N HIS A 366 -3.79 -24.16 6.03
CA HIS A 366 -2.60 -25.01 6.30
C HIS A 366 -1.53 -24.98 5.21
N VAL A 367 -1.91 -24.75 3.96
CA VAL A 367 -1.00 -24.62 2.80
C VAL A 367 -0.75 -23.15 2.43
N GLY A 368 -1.16 -22.22 3.27
CA GLY A 368 -1.12 -20.78 3.02
C GLY A 368 -2.33 -20.26 2.26
N HIS A 369 -2.44 -18.92 2.26
CA HIS A 369 -3.52 -18.22 1.57
C HIS A 369 -3.39 -18.31 0.06
N SER A 370 -4.53 -18.31 -0.63
CA SER A 370 -4.66 -18.20 -2.09
C SER A 370 -3.81 -19.23 -2.86
N HIS A 371 -3.73 -20.46 -2.36
CA HIS A 371 -2.92 -21.51 -2.99
C HIS A 371 -3.43 -21.82 -4.40
N PRO A 372 -2.62 -21.64 -5.47
CA PRO A 372 -3.08 -21.67 -6.87
C PRO A 372 -3.80 -22.97 -7.24
N ARG A 373 -3.21 -24.10 -6.87
CA ARG A 373 -3.77 -25.43 -7.19
C ARG A 373 -5.11 -25.68 -6.49
N ILE A 374 -5.29 -25.16 -5.26
CA ILE A 374 -6.55 -25.30 -4.53
C ILE A 374 -7.63 -24.45 -5.18
N ASN A 375 -7.28 -23.19 -5.51
CA ASN A 375 -8.20 -22.28 -6.18
C ASN A 375 -8.67 -22.84 -7.52
N GLN A 376 -7.75 -23.37 -8.33
CA GLN A 376 -8.09 -23.97 -9.63
C GLN A 376 -9.00 -25.20 -9.46
N VAL A 377 -8.67 -26.12 -8.57
CA VAL A 377 -9.48 -27.31 -8.33
C VAL A 377 -10.86 -26.99 -7.79
N ALA A 378 -10.95 -25.98 -6.90
CA ALA A 378 -12.23 -25.49 -6.39
C ALA A 378 -13.10 -24.91 -7.50
N LEU A 379 -12.53 -24.05 -8.36
CA LEU A 379 -13.21 -23.46 -9.51
C LEU A 379 -13.68 -24.53 -10.49
N ASP A 380 -12.82 -25.47 -10.86
CA ASP A 380 -13.15 -26.59 -11.76
C ASP A 380 -14.29 -27.44 -11.21
N GLN A 381 -14.30 -27.69 -9.90
CA GLN A 381 -15.35 -28.48 -9.27
C GLN A 381 -16.68 -27.73 -9.19
N LEU A 382 -16.65 -26.43 -8.86
CA LEU A 382 -17.85 -25.58 -8.82
C LEU A 382 -18.50 -25.45 -10.21
N ASN A 383 -17.69 -25.37 -11.26
CA ASN A 383 -18.17 -25.34 -12.66
C ASN A 383 -18.78 -26.68 -13.11
N LYS A 384 -18.47 -27.79 -12.47
CA LYS A 384 -19.03 -29.11 -12.79
C LYS A 384 -20.29 -29.38 -11.99
N VAL A 385 -20.19 -29.39 -10.67
CA VAL A 385 -21.29 -29.67 -9.78
C VAL A 385 -20.98 -29.28 -8.34
N ASN A 386 -21.95 -28.64 -7.70
CA ASN A 386 -22.02 -28.44 -6.26
C ASN A 386 -23.35 -29.01 -5.75
N SER A 387 -23.30 -30.22 -5.15
CA SER A 387 -24.49 -30.94 -4.70
C SER A 387 -24.26 -31.62 -3.35
N ASN A 388 -25.34 -32.15 -2.78
CA ASN A 388 -25.32 -32.82 -1.48
C ASN A 388 -24.98 -34.34 -1.59
N THR A 389 -24.83 -34.99 -0.43
CA THR A 389 -24.43 -36.41 -0.31
C THR A 389 -25.49 -37.41 -0.72
N ARG A 390 -26.69 -36.99 -1.13
CA ARG A 390 -27.76 -37.89 -1.63
C ARG A 390 -27.43 -38.49 -2.98
N TYR A 391 -26.51 -37.88 -3.70
CA TYR A 391 -26.06 -38.39 -5.01
C TYR A 391 -24.66 -38.97 -4.92
N LEU A 392 -24.41 -40.00 -5.69
CA LEU A 392 -23.09 -40.63 -5.73
C LEU A 392 -22.08 -39.70 -6.43
N ASN A 393 -20.98 -39.43 -5.75
CA ASN A 393 -19.86 -38.68 -6.31
C ASN A 393 -18.55 -39.43 -5.98
N PRO A 394 -17.75 -39.83 -6.98
CA PRO A 394 -16.53 -40.57 -6.75
C PRO A 394 -15.48 -39.81 -5.94
N LEU A 395 -15.45 -38.47 -5.98
CA LEU A 395 -14.50 -37.65 -5.21
C LEU A 395 -14.66 -37.83 -3.71
N GLN A 396 -15.91 -37.94 -3.22
CA GLN A 396 -16.17 -38.14 -1.79
C GLN A 396 -15.55 -39.44 -1.28
N THR A 397 -15.76 -40.55 -2.00
CA THR A 397 -15.22 -41.85 -1.61
C THR A 397 -13.70 -41.91 -1.80
N GLN A 398 -13.15 -41.31 -2.84
CA GLN A 398 -11.69 -41.19 -3.03
C GLN A 398 -11.05 -40.37 -1.89
N PHE A 399 -11.67 -39.29 -1.46
CA PHE A 399 -11.20 -38.46 -0.34
C PHE A 399 -11.24 -39.27 0.97
N ALA A 400 -12.35 -39.95 1.25
CA ALA A 400 -12.47 -40.81 2.44
C ALA A 400 -11.39 -41.87 2.47
N LYS A 401 -11.17 -42.63 1.37
CA LYS A 401 -10.11 -43.61 1.26
C LYS A 401 -8.73 -43.02 1.51
N LYS A 402 -8.46 -41.83 0.94
CA LYS A 402 -7.18 -41.17 1.10
C LYS A 402 -6.93 -40.68 2.53
N ILE A 403 -7.95 -40.19 3.23
CA ILE A 403 -7.85 -39.83 4.65
C ILE A 403 -7.58 -41.09 5.47
N LEU A 404 -8.40 -42.12 5.35
CA LEU A 404 -8.27 -43.35 6.12
C LEU A 404 -6.90 -44.03 5.93
N SER A 405 -6.31 -43.94 4.73
CA SER A 405 -4.96 -44.47 4.48
C SER A 405 -3.83 -43.81 5.28
N LYS A 406 -4.12 -42.69 5.98
CA LYS A 406 -3.17 -41.98 6.87
C LYS A 406 -3.36 -42.33 8.35
N PHE A 407 -4.37 -43.14 8.65
CA PHE A 407 -4.66 -43.61 10.01
C PHE A 407 -4.27 -45.10 10.17
N PRO A 408 -4.11 -45.57 11.41
CA PRO A 408 -3.96 -46.99 11.67
C PRO A 408 -5.10 -47.83 11.07
N SER A 409 -4.83 -49.08 10.69
CA SER A 409 -5.77 -49.93 9.94
C SER A 409 -7.09 -50.26 10.64
N ASN A 410 -7.18 -50.02 11.94
CA ASN A 410 -8.42 -50.18 12.71
C ASN A 410 -9.42 -49.01 12.54
N PHE A 411 -9.01 -47.95 11.83
CA PHE A 411 -9.92 -46.86 11.43
C PHE A 411 -10.44 -47.13 10.02
N GLU A 412 -11.64 -47.64 9.91
CA GLU A 412 -12.22 -48.11 8.64
C GLU A 412 -13.28 -47.16 8.07
N VAL A 413 -13.83 -46.25 8.90
CA VAL A 413 -14.92 -45.33 8.55
C VAL A 413 -14.57 -43.92 8.95
N CYS A 414 -14.95 -42.95 8.11
CA CYS A 414 -14.88 -41.53 8.45
C CYS A 414 -16.22 -40.83 8.22
N TYR A 415 -16.51 -39.86 9.06
CA TYR A 415 -17.63 -38.93 8.90
C TYR A 415 -17.12 -37.57 8.48
N LEU A 416 -17.68 -37.01 7.42
CA LEU A 416 -17.39 -35.67 6.94
C LEU A 416 -18.50 -34.74 7.40
N VAL A 417 -18.16 -33.68 8.09
CA VAL A 417 -19.05 -32.67 8.66
C VAL A 417 -18.56 -31.26 8.31
N ASN A 418 -19.35 -30.22 8.60
CA ASN A 418 -19.07 -28.86 8.13
C ASN A 418 -18.14 -28.04 9.06
N SER A 419 -17.93 -28.50 10.29
CA SER A 419 -17.10 -27.78 11.26
C SER A 419 -16.48 -28.72 12.30
N GLY A 420 -15.41 -28.27 12.97
CA GLY A 420 -14.85 -28.95 14.14
C GLY A 420 -15.85 -29.07 15.30
N SER A 421 -16.75 -28.10 15.47
CA SER A 421 -17.84 -28.17 16.47
C SER A 421 -18.77 -29.34 16.19
N GLU A 422 -19.20 -29.54 14.95
CA GLU A 422 -20.03 -30.68 14.55
C GLU A 422 -19.27 -31.99 14.67
N ALA A 423 -17.98 -32.03 14.34
CA ALA A 423 -17.15 -33.24 14.46
C ALA A 423 -17.05 -33.66 15.93
N ASN A 424 -16.79 -32.73 16.84
CA ASN A 424 -16.71 -33.02 18.28
C ASN A 424 -18.09 -33.43 18.85
N GLU A 425 -19.17 -32.76 18.44
CA GLU A 425 -20.53 -33.12 18.84
C GLU A 425 -20.88 -34.56 18.44
N LEU A 426 -20.57 -34.92 17.19
CA LEU A 426 -20.80 -36.27 16.68
C LEU A 426 -19.92 -37.31 17.43
N ALA A 427 -18.65 -37.00 17.65
CA ALA A 427 -17.74 -37.88 18.40
C ALA A 427 -18.22 -38.15 19.82
N LEU A 428 -18.70 -37.10 20.53
CA LEU A 428 -19.29 -37.22 21.86
C LEU A 428 -20.53 -38.14 21.86
N ARG A 429 -21.40 -37.98 20.88
CA ARG A 429 -22.61 -38.80 20.75
C ARG A 429 -22.24 -40.27 20.49
N LEU A 430 -21.33 -40.54 19.55
CA LEU A 430 -20.89 -41.91 19.25
C LEU A 430 -20.21 -42.54 20.47
N ALA A 431 -19.33 -41.81 21.18
CA ALA A 431 -18.66 -42.34 22.36
C ALA A 431 -19.62 -42.66 23.50
N ARG A 432 -20.63 -41.82 23.76
CA ARG A 432 -21.66 -42.07 24.78
C ARG A 432 -22.56 -43.25 24.45
N GLU A 433 -22.99 -43.33 23.17
CA GLU A 433 -23.83 -44.44 22.71
C GLU A 433 -23.08 -45.78 22.83
N HIS A 434 -21.82 -45.83 22.36
CA HIS A 434 -21.01 -47.03 22.39
C HIS A 434 -20.67 -47.48 23.82
N SER A 435 -20.31 -46.57 24.69
CA SER A 435 -19.81 -46.88 26.04
C SER A 435 -20.91 -46.94 27.13
N GLY A 436 -22.07 -46.37 26.91
CA GLY A 436 -23.10 -46.16 27.89
C GLY A 436 -22.70 -45.16 29.01
N LYS A 437 -21.53 -44.48 28.87
CA LYS A 437 -20.97 -43.58 29.89
C LYS A 437 -21.15 -42.08 29.48
N LYS A 438 -21.25 -41.21 30.50
CA LYS A 438 -21.46 -39.78 30.31
C LYS A 438 -20.21 -38.91 30.60
N GLY A 439 -19.31 -39.43 31.45
CA GLY A 439 -18.10 -38.71 31.87
C GLY A 439 -17.10 -38.51 30.74
N ILE A 440 -16.54 -37.32 30.69
CA ILE A 440 -15.52 -36.93 29.68
C ILE A 440 -14.32 -36.34 30.42
N ILE A 441 -13.12 -36.74 30.01
CA ILE A 441 -11.87 -36.16 30.47
C ILE A 441 -11.39 -35.21 29.40
N THR A 442 -11.11 -33.95 29.74
CA THR A 442 -10.68 -32.91 28.81
C THR A 442 -9.46 -32.18 29.34
N PRO A 443 -8.55 -31.69 28.44
CA PRO A 443 -7.45 -30.81 28.82
C PRO A 443 -7.97 -29.49 29.44
N ASP A 444 -7.20 -28.95 30.36
CA ASP A 444 -7.54 -27.78 31.15
C ASP A 444 -7.78 -26.48 30.33
N GLU A 445 -7.09 -26.32 29.22
CA GLU A 445 -7.21 -25.18 28.28
C GLU A 445 -7.87 -25.57 26.94
N GLY A 446 -8.55 -26.72 26.92
CA GLY A 446 -9.15 -27.23 25.68
C GLY A 446 -10.32 -26.37 25.21
N TYR A 447 -10.36 -26.09 23.89
CA TYR A 447 -11.52 -25.54 23.18
C TYR A 447 -11.93 -26.48 22.06
N PHE A 448 -13.18 -26.92 22.05
CA PHE A 448 -13.68 -27.95 21.14
C PHE A 448 -14.85 -27.51 20.26
N GLY A 449 -15.30 -26.28 20.36
CA GLY A 449 -16.36 -25.72 19.51
C GLY A 449 -17.46 -25.01 20.27
N ASN A 450 -18.47 -24.56 19.50
CA ASN A 450 -19.55 -23.70 20.01
C ASN A 450 -20.93 -24.40 20.09
N THR A 451 -21.03 -25.71 19.74
CA THR A 451 -22.26 -26.48 20.03
C THR A 451 -22.36 -26.76 21.52
N THR A 452 -23.54 -27.05 22.02
CA THR A 452 -23.77 -27.27 23.45
C THR A 452 -22.87 -28.39 24.01
N GLY A 453 -22.74 -29.51 23.31
CA GLY A 453 -21.87 -30.61 23.75
C GLY A 453 -20.39 -30.27 23.64
N ALA A 454 -19.94 -29.66 22.57
CA ALA A 454 -18.55 -29.22 22.42
C ALA A 454 -18.18 -28.15 23.43
N LEU A 455 -19.09 -27.19 23.71
CA LEU A 455 -18.87 -26.15 24.71
C LEU A 455 -18.79 -26.73 26.12
N SER A 456 -19.61 -27.74 26.45
CA SER A 456 -19.63 -28.38 27.77
C SER A 456 -18.30 -29.03 28.17
N ILE A 457 -17.46 -29.38 27.20
CA ILE A 457 -16.12 -29.95 27.41
C ILE A 457 -14.98 -28.94 27.16
N SER A 458 -15.29 -27.71 26.78
CA SER A 458 -14.30 -26.66 26.50
C SER A 458 -13.87 -25.95 27.76
N ALA A 459 -12.98 -26.55 28.55
CA ALA A 459 -12.56 -26.07 29.88
C ALA A 459 -12.03 -24.63 29.86
N TYR A 460 -11.41 -24.19 28.80
CA TYR A 460 -10.90 -22.83 28.66
C TYR A 460 -11.99 -21.74 28.80
N LYS A 461 -13.27 -22.06 28.58
CA LYS A 461 -14.42 -21.15 28.77
C LYS A 461 -14.86 -21.04 30.20
N PHE A 462 -14.59 -22.05 31.03
CA PHE A 462 -15.06 -22.13 32.43
C PHE A 462 -14.20 -21.33 33.39
N LYS A 463 -12.90 -21.15 33.06
CA LYS A 463 -11.92 -20.51 33.94
C LYS A 463 -11.86 -18.98 33.81
N LYS A 464 -12.59 -18.38 32.87
CA LYS A 464 -12.65 -16.92 32.76
C LYS A 464 -13.59 -16.31 33.78
N PRO A 465 -13.32 -15.08 34.27
CA PRO A 465 -14.27 -14.34 35.10
C PRO A 465 -15.63 -14.30 34.36
N ASN A 466 -16.70 -14.69 35.07
CA ASN A 466 -18.05 -14.88 34.53
C ASN A 466 -18.25 -16.10 33.60
N GLY A 467 -17.28 -17.01 33.51
CA GLY A 467 -17.48 -18.30 32.86
C GLY A 467 -18.43 -19.18 33.69
N VAL A 468 -19.61 -19.49 33.14
CA VAL A 468 -20.51 -20.49 33.72
C VAL A 468 -20.16 -21.82 33.11
N GLY A 469 -19.34 -22.61 33.84
CA GLY A 469 -19.02 -23.97 33.44
C GLY A 469 -20.03 -24.96 33.96
N GLN A 470 -20.52 -25.85 33.15
CA GLN A 470 -21.00 -27.16 33.57
C GLN A 470 -19.97 -28.19 33.08
N ALA A 471 -19.26 -28.75 34.04
CA ALA A 471 -18.52 -29.99 33.79
C ALA A 471 -19.50 -31.16 33.77
#